data_348ccb34c34719fb318377c65c2d9970
#
_entry.id   348ccb34c34719fb318377c65c2d9970
#
_cell.length_a   1.000
_cell.length_b   1.000
_cell.length_c   1.000
_cell.angle_alpha   90.00
_cell.angle_beta   90.00
_cell.angle_gamma   90.00
#
_symmetry.space_group_name_H-M   'P 1'
#
loop_
_entity.id
_entity.type
_entity.pdbx_description
1 polymer ?
#
loop_
_entity_poly.entity_id
_entity_poly.type
_entity_poly.pdbx_seq_one_letter_code
_entity_poly.pdbx_strand_id
1 'polypeptide(L)'
;MHSVELREVVVRFGDREVLKRVSTVFEPGVHIVLGRNGAGKTTLLRAIAGLVRFEGEIRVFNRSVKDMRRRELSRLVGYCWQNPYYGFIEATVEDEIRAILNSLGVEGDWKVAEQLVPRELMNRDPATLSGGEAKRVSIASILVADQPIWLLDEPFTYLDRDGIEAVMKLVEYERSRNKTIIVALHEIFYASLIKPDTFLVLNGGRVVAMGRWDDLSDDVLRKAGLISKGDICASLCSSRNPGL
;
A
#
# COMPACT_ATOMS: atom_id res chain seq x y z
N MET A 1 -18.30 -11.35 -1.83
CA MET A 1 -18.69 -10.01 -1.33
C MET A 1 -17.47 -9.12 -1.46
N HIS A 2 -17.55 -8.03 -2.25
CA HIS A 2 -16.41 -7.15 -2.49
C HIS A 2 -15.98 -6.47 -1.20
N SER A 3 -14.68 -6.43 -0.94
CA SER A 3 -14.13 -5.73 0.24
C SER A 3 -14.11 -4.23 0.02
N VAL A 4 -13.71 -3.80 -1.19
CA VAL A 4 -13.67 -2.37 -1.58
C VAL A 4 -14.24 -2.23 -2.99
N GLU A 5 -15.18 -1.31 -3.16
CA GLU A 5 -15.75 -0.97 -4.46
C GLU A 5 -15.67 0.54 -4.69
N LEU A 6 -15.21 0.94 -5.87
CA LEU A 6 -15.15 2.33 -6.33
C LEU A 6 -16.04 2.47 -7.57
N ARG A 7 -16.89 3.52 -7.59
CA ARG A 7 -17.74 3.87 -8.73
C ARG A 7 -17.57 5.34 -9.08
N GLU A 8 -17.07 5.62 -10.27
CA GLU A 8 -16.90 6.96 -10.84
C GLU A 8 -16.18 7.94 -9.89
N VAL A 9 -15.14 7.47 -9.19
CA VAL A 9 -14.46 8.25 -8.17
C VAL A 9 -13.62 9.35 -8.81
N VAL A 10 -13.88 10.60 -8.40
CA VAL A 10 -13.12 11.78 -8.79
C VAL A 10 -12.53 12.43 -7.55
N VAL A 11 -11.26 12.81 -7.60
CA VAL A 11 -10.60 13.58 -6.54
C VAL A 11 -9.97 14.83 -7.15
N ARG A 12 -10.26 16.00 -6.54
CA ARG A 12 -9.71 17.30 -6.92
C ARG A 12 -8.96 17.95 -5.77
N PHE A 13 -7.86 18.63 -6.11
CA PHE A 13 -7.16 19.55 -5.22
C PHE A 13 -7.11 20.93 -5.92
N GLY A 14 -7.94 21.84 -5.45
CA GLY A 14 -8.25 23.07 -6.18
C GLY A 14 -8.82 22.72 -7.56
N ASP A 15 -8.30 23.36 -8.62
CA ASP A 15 -8.73 23.11 -10.00
C ASP A 15 -8.13 21.87 -10.64
N ARG A 16 -7.19 21.20 -9.95
CA ARG A 16 -6.51 20.01 -10.50
C ARG A 16 -7.27 18.74 -10.16
N GLU A 17 -7.78 18.06 -11.19
CA GLU A 17 -8.36 16.72 -11.08
C GLU A 17 -7.24 15.68 -11.08
N VAL A 18 -7.07 14.98 -9.94
CA VAL A 18 -6.01 13.98 -9.73
C VAL A 18 -6.51 12.56 -10.00
N LEU A 19 -7.76 12.23 -9.60
CA LEU A 19 -8.45 11.02 -10.04
C LEU A 19 -9.63 11.39 -10.92
N LYS A 20 -9.81 10.66 -12.02
CA LYS A 20 -10.72 10.97 -13.11
C LYS A 20 -11.65 9.80 -13.38
N ARG A 21 -12.77 9.72 -12.66
CA ARG A 21 -13.81 8.68 -12.78
C ARG A 21 -13.24 7.25 -12.67
N VAL A 22 -12.53 7.00 -11.58
CA VAL A 22 -11.97 5.67 -11.31
C VAL A 22 -13.07 4.74 -10.83
N SER A 23 -13.24 3.61 -11.52
CA SER A 23 -14.15 2.53 -11.13
C SER A 23 -13.37 1.22 -11.08
N THR A 24 -13.44 0.50 -9.96
CA THR A 24 -12.78 -0.79 -9.75
C THR A 24 -13.35 -1.49 -8.53
N VAL A 25 -13.03 -2.78 -8.40
CA VAL A 25 -13.40 -3.61 -7.25
C VAL A 25 -12.16 -4.35 -6.77
N PHE A 26 -12.00 -4.43 -5.46
CA PHE A 26 -10.98 -5.26 -4.81
C PHE A 26 -11.69 -6.27 -3.91
N GLU A 27 -11.41 -7.54 -4.15
CA GLU A 27 -11.88 -8.68 -3.35
C GLU A 27 -10.81 -9.08 -2.33
N PRO A 28 -11.05 -10.08 -1.45
CA PRO A 28 -9.96 -10.63 -0.66
C PRO A 28 -8.81 -11.13 -1.54
N GLY A 29 -7.58 -10.80 -1.16
CA GLY A 29 -6.37 -11.10 -1.94
C GLY A 29 -5.41 -9.92 -2.01
N VAL A 30 -4.37 -10.03 -2.83
CA VAL A 30 -3.33 -9.02 -3.02
C VAL A 30 -3.49 -8.33 -4.37
N HIS A 31 -3.60 -7.02 -4.35
CA HIS A 31 -3.85 -6.19 -5.52
C HIS A 31 -2.75 -5.15 -5.67
N ILE A 32 -2.19 -5.02 -6.87
CA ILE A 32 -1.18 -3.99 -7.14
C ILE A 32 -1.79 -2.84 -7.91
N VAL A 33 -1.57 -1.62 -7.42
CA VAL A 33 -1.86 -0.38 -8.13
C VAL A 33 -0.55 0.14 -8.71
N LEU A 34 -0.37 0.02 -10.02
CA LEU A 34 0.82 0.46 -10.75
C LEU A 34 0.61 1.85 -11.37
N GLY A 35 1.68 2.60 -11.52
CA GLY A 35 1.67 3.90 -12.20
C GLY A 35 2.91 4.72 -11.87
N ARG A 36 3.26 5.64 -12.77
CA ARG A 36 4.36 6.58 -12.56
C ARG A 36 4.09 7.48 -11.34
N ASN A 37 5.14 8.17 -10.88
CA ASN A 37 4.96 9.22 -9.87
C ASN A 37 3.98 10.28 -10.38
N GLY A 38 3.02 10.67 -9.53
CA GLY A 38 1.94 11.59 -9.91
C GLY A 38 0.77 10.96 -10.68
N ALA A 39 0.74 9.64 -10.91
CA ALA A 39 -0.37 8.98 -11.60
C ALA A 39 -1.69 8.94 -10.79
N GLY A 40 -1.63 9.19 -9.47
CA GLY A 40 -2.80 9.20 -8.59
C GLY A 40 -2.88 8.02 -7.62
N LYS A 41 -1.87 7.15 -7.54
CA LYS A 41 -1.85 5.95 -6.68
C LYS A 41 -2.10 6.29 -5.20
N THR A 42 -1.27 7.15 -4.62
CA THR A 42 -1.42 7.64 -3.23
C THR A 42 -2.79 8.26 -3.00
N THR A 43 -3.30 9.04 -3.96
CA THR A 43 -4.61 9.68 -3.88
C THR A 43 -5.73 8.64 -3.89
N LEU A 44 -5.60 7.57 -4.66
CA LEU A 44 -6.55 6.46 -4.68
C LEU A 44 -6.61 5.77 -3.32
N LEU A 45 -5.45 5.40 -2.75
CA LEU A 45 -5.39 4.78 -1.42
C LEU A 45 -5.96 5.70 -0.34
N ARG A 46 -5.62 7.00 -0.38
CA ARG A 46 -6.15 7.99 0.56
C ARG A 46 -7.65 8.19 0.43
N ALA A 47 -8.21 8.11 -0.78
CA ALA A 47 -9.65 8.18 -0.97
C ALA A 47 -10.35 6.96 -0.35
N ILE A 48 -9.82 5.74 -0.53
CA ILE A 48 -10.33 4.52 0.10
C ILE A 48 -10.28 4.63 1.63
N ALA A 49 -9.18 5.17 2.17
CA ALA A 49 -9.01 5.39 3.61
C ALA A 49 -9.84 6.57 4.16
N GLY A 50 -10.62 7.29 3.31
CA GLY A 50 -11.40 8.46 3.72
C GLY A 50 -10.55 9.67 4.14
N LEU A 51 -9.28 9.74 3.70
CA LEU A 51 -8.32 10.79 4.07
C LEU A 51 -8.40 12.01 3.14
N VAL A 52 -9.06 11.89 1.99
CA VAL A 52 -9.31 12.97 1.04
C VAL A 52 -10.77 12.99 0.63
N ARG A 53 -11.28 14.18 0.28
CA ARG A 53 -12.64 14.30 -0.26
C ARG A 53 -12.69 13.77 -1.70
N PHE A 54 -13.79 13.11 -2.05
CA PHE A 54 -14.02 12.58 -3.38
C PHE A 54 -15.49 12.74 -3.81
N GLU A 55 -15.70 12.78 -5.12
CA GLU A 55 -16.99 12.61 -5.77
C GLU A 55 -17.14 11.14 -6.22
N GLY A 56 -18.35 10.73 -6.59
CA GLY A 56 -18.63 9.33 -6.87
C GLY A 56 -18.87 8.53 -5.59
N GLU A 57 -18.64 7.23 -5.63
CA GLU A 57 -18.89 6.34 -4.49
C GLU A 57 -17.70 5.44 -4.20
N ILE A 58 -17.36 5.29 -2.91
CA ILE A 58 -16.45 4.27 -2.40
C ILE A 58 -17.19 3.51 -1.31
N ARG A 59 -17.24 2.19 -1.45
CA ARG A 59 -17.81 1.28 -0.45
C ARG A 59 -16.77 0.35 0.13
N VAL A 60 -16.83 0.18 1.44
CA VAL A 60 -16.05 -0.80 2.20
C VAL A 60 -17.06 -1.76 2.82
N PHE A 61 -16.97 -3.05 2.47
CA PHE A 61 -17.95 -4.08 2.86
C PHE A 61 -19.40 -3.63 2.62
N ASN A 62 -19.69 -3.13 1.42
CA ASN A 62 -21.00 -2.59 0.96
C ASN A 62 -21.50 -1.34 1.71
N ARG A 63 -20.71 -0.75 2.60
CA ARG A 63 -21.08 0.50 3.29
C ARG A 63 -20.33 1.67 2.68
N SER A 64 -21.02 2.78 2.45
CA SER A 64 -20.40 3.99 1.90
C SER A 64 -19.38 4.58 2.88
N VAL A 65 -18.16 4.86 2.38
CA VAL A 65 -17.11 5.54 3.17
C VAL A 65 -17.57 6.91 3.67
N LYS A 66 -18.45 7.60 2.93
CA LYS A 66 -19.00 8.90 3.31
C LYS A 66 -19.90 8.85 4.55
N ASP A 67 -20.51 7.69 4.80
CA ASP A 67 -21.46 7.49 5.91
C ASP A 67 -20.80 6.92 7.16
N MET A 68 -19.50 6.52 7.06
CA MET A 68 -18.76 5.97 8.18
C MET A 68 -18.10 7.07 9.03
N ARG A 69 -18.15 6.91 10.35
CA ARG A 69 -17.30 7.69 11.24
C ARG A 69 -15.83 7.33 11.04
N ARG A 70 -14.94 8.29 11.21
CA ARG A 70 -13.48 8.08 11.03
C ARG A 70 -12.98 6.84 11.78
N ARG A 71 -13.30 6.72 13.08
CA ARG A 71 -12.88 5.59 13.91
C ARG A 71 -13.39 4.25 13.40
N GLU A 72 -14.60 4.21 12.86
CA GLU A 72 -15.20 3.00 12.30
C GLU A 72 -14.45 2.57 11.04
N LEU A 73 -14.21 3.49 10.11
CA LEU A 73 -13.45 3.20 8.90
C LEU A 73 -12.01 2.76 9.23
N SER A 74 -11.35 3.39 10.21
CA SER A 74 -9.98 3.04 10.62
C SER A 74 -9.85 1.66 11.28
N ARG A 75 -10.96 1.08 11.79
CA ARG A 75 -10.99 -0.32 12.23
C ARG A 75 -11.09 -1.32 11.07
N LEU A 76 -11.52 -0.86 9.90
CA LEU A 76 -11.66 -1.69 8.70
C LEU A 76 -10.48 -1.52 7.74
N VAL A 77 -9.87 -0.34 7.72
CA VAL A 77 -8.87 0.05 6.72
C VAL A 77 -7.63 0.61 7.42
N GLY A 78 -6.52 -0.12 7.33
CA GLY A 78 -5.18 0.35 7.71
C GLY A 78 -4.50 1.00 6.51
N TYR A 79 -3.98 2.22 6.67
CA TYR A 79 -3.26 2.93 5.62
C TYR A 79 -1.83 3.25 6.06
N CYS A 80 -0.85 2.65 5.38
CA CYS A 80 0.57 2.89 5.61
C CYS A 80 1.11 3.95 4.65
N TRP A 81 1.68 5.01 5.22
CA TRP A 81 2.21 6.16 4.49
C TRP A 81 3.47 5.81 3.68
N GLN A 82 3.65 6.49 2.54
CA GLN A 82 4.88 6.43 1.78
C GLN A 82 6.08 6.91 2.62
N ASN A 83 5.98 8.10 3.24
CA ASN A 83 6.98 8.59 4.17
C ASN A 83 6.70 8.06 5.58
N PRO A 84 7.61 7.26 6.19
CA PRO A 84 7.39 6.63 7.49
C PRO A 84 7.25 7.61 8.66
N TYR A 85 7.86 8.79 8.57
CA TYR A 85 7.89 9.77 9.67
C TYR A 85 6.60 10.58 9.83
N TYR A 86 5.63 10.45 8.91
CA TYR A 86 4.39 11.26 8.96
C TYR A 86 3.42 10.87 10.07
N GLY A 87 3.62 9.76 10.75
CA GLY A 87 2.70 9.26 11.76
C GLY A 87 3.26 9.22 13.17
N PHE A 88 4.56 9.44 13.36
CA PHE A 88 5.19 9.28 14.67
C PHE A 88 4.87 10.48 15.58
N ILE A 89 4.28 10.19 16.74
CA ILE A 89 3.85 11.16 17.75
C ILE A 89 4.27 10.77 19.17
N GLU A 90 4.65 9.51 19.39
CA GLU A 90 4.97 8.99 20.71
C GLU A 90 6.49 9.01 20.98
N ALA A 91 6.86 8.90 22.25
CA ALA A 91 8.25 8.97 22.70
C ALA A 91 9.05 7.69 22.43
N THR A 92 8.38 6.54 22.36
CA THR A 92 9.00 5.24 22.09
C THR A 92 8.28 4.49 20.96
N VAL A 93 9.00 3.58 20.31
CA VAL A 93 8.44 2.71 19.28
C VAL A 93 7.30 1.84 19.85
N GLU A 94 7.45 1.34 21.08
CA GLU A 94 6.40 0.54 21.70
C GLU A 94 5.13 1.37 21.95
N ASP A 95 5.27 2.59 22.44
CA ASP A 95 4.15 3.50 22.64
C ASP A 95 3.48 3.86 21.32
N GLU A 96 4.26 4.10 20.26
CA GLU A 96 3.76 4.38 18.92
C GLU A 96 2.90 3.23 18.39
N ILE A 97 3.34 1.98 18.58
CA ILE A 97 2.56 0.79 18.19
C ILE A 97 1.30 0.66 19.07
N ARG A 98 1.38 0.95 20.37
CA ARG A 98 0.24 0.90 21.28
C ARG A 98 -0.78 2.02 21.04
N ALA A 99 -0.34 3.19 20.57
CA ALA A 99 -1.20 4.34 20.37
C ALA A 99 -2.37 4.07 19.42
N ILE A 100 -2.12 3.34 18.30
CA ILE A 100 -3.20 2.99 17.36
C ILE A 100 -4.21 2.03 18.01
N LEU A 101 -3.75 1.03 18.77
CA LEU A 101 -4.61 0.05 19.46
C LEU A 101 -5.52 0.77 20.47
N ASN A 102 -4.94 1.66 21.28
CA ASN A 102 -5.69 2.46 22.26
C ASN A 102 -6.70 3.38 21.56
N SER A 103 -6.28 4.08 20.50
CA SER A 103 -7.14 4.98 19.72
C SER A 103 -8.34 4.26 19.12
N LEU A 104 -8.13 3.07 18.57
CA LEU A 104 -9.20 2.27 17.97
C LEU A 104 -9.98 1.46 19.00
N GLY A 105 -9.42 1.20 20.18
CA GLY A 105 -10.01 0.34 21.21
C GLY A 105 -10.10 -1.10 20.73
N VAL A 106 -8.98 -1.64 20.27
CA VAL A 106 -8.80 -3.02 19.80
C VAL A 106 -7.57 -3.64 20.47
N GLU A 107 -7.53 -4.96 20.62
CA GLU A 107 -6.35 -5.66 21.15
C GLU A 107 -5.24 -5.79 20.12
N GLY A 108 -5.62 -5.98 18.84
CA GLY A 108 -4.71 -6.10 17.72
C GLY A 108 -3.97 -7.45 17.64
N ASP A 109 -3.05 -7.55 16.69
CA ASP A 109 -2.16 -8.70 16.51
C ASP A 109 -0.69 -8.30 16.64
N TRP A 110 -0.10 -8.50 17.82
CA TRP A 110 1.29 -8.15 18.11
C TRP A 110 2.30 -8.94 17.28
N LYS A 111 1.93 -10.06 16.67
CA LYS A 111 2.81 -10.81 15.75
C LYS A 111 3.23 -9.96 14.56
N VAL A 112 2.40 -9.01 14.13
CA VAL A 112 2.75 -8.04 13.09
C VAL A 112 3.94 -7.18 13.51
N ALA A 113 3.91 -6.66 14.74
CA ALA A 113 5.02 -5.88 15.29
C ALA A 113 6.29 -6.73 15.47
N GLU A 114 6.16 -7.94 16.03
CA GLU A 114 7.28 -8.86 16.26
C GLU A 114 7.98 -9.30 14.95
N GLN A 115 7.25 -9.41 13.85
CA GLN A 115 7.81 -9.76 12.54
C GLN A 115 8.57 -8.61 11.88
N LEU A 116 8.15 -7.38 12.14
CA LEU A 116 8.71 -6.20 11.47
C LEU A 116 9.73 -5.46 12.31
N VAL A 117 9.56 -5.43 13.64
CA VAL A 117 10.31 -4.56 14.53
C VAL A 117 11.17 -5.38 15.48
N PRO A 118 12.50 -5.30 15.39
CA PRO A 118 13.41 -5.90 16.35
C PRO A 118 13.15 -5.38 17.77
N ARG A 119 13.26 -6.27 18.78
CA ARG A 119 12.97 -5.94 20.18
C ARG A 119 13.82 -4.80 20.72
N GLU A 120 15.07 -4.68 20.27
CA GLU A 120 16.00 -3.61 20.65
C GLU A 120 15.56 -2.20 20.23
N LEU A 121 14.63 -2.11 19.27
CA LEU A 121 14.10 -0.84 18.83
C LEU A 121 12.91 -0.36 19.67
N MET A 122 12.26 -1.22 20.45
CA MET A 122 10.99 -0.90 21.14
C MET A 122 11.09 0.30 22.08
N ASN A 123 12.24 0.47 22.77
CA ASN A 123 12.46 1.58 23.70
C ASN A 123 13.12 2.80 23.05
N ARG A 124 13.35 2.81 21.72
CA ARG A 124 13.98 3.93 21.04
C ARG A 124 12.95 4.98 20.66
N ASP A 125 13.41 6.23 20.59
CA ASP A 125 12.66 7.34 20.01
C ASP A 125 12.50 7.12 18.49
N PRO A 126 11.26 7.06 17.96
CA PRO A 126 10.99 6.88 16.54
C PRO A 126 11.68 7.90 15.61
N ALA A 127 11.92 9.12 16.10
CA ALA A 127 12.61 10.15 15.33
C ALA A 127 14.12 9.87 15.11
N THR A 128 14.71 8.95 15.90
CA THR A 128 16.13 8.56 15.80
C THR A 128 16.38 7.33 14.93
N LEU A 129 15.34 6.73 14.40
CA LEU A 129 15.43 5.52 13.57
C LEU A 129 16.04 5.82 12.19
N SER A 130 16.77 4.86 11.64
CA SER A 130 17.12 4.87 10.21
C SER A 130 15.85 4.79 9.34
N GLY A 131 15.96 5.18 8.06
CA GLY A 131 14.81 5.14 7.15
C GLY A 131 14.15 3.77 7.05
N GLY A 132 14.95 2.69 7.04
CA GLY A 132 14.44 1.31 6.99
C GLY A 132 13.79 0.87 8.30
N GLU A 133 14.38 1.18 9.45
CA GLU A 133 13.78 0.94 10.76
C GLU A 133 12.46 1.73 10.91
N ALA A 134 12.47 3.01 10.57
CA ALA A 134 11.29 3.86 10.59
C ALA A 134 10.17 3.32 9.69
N LYS A 135 10.51 2.80 8.49
CA LYS A 135 9.52 2.20 7.59
C LYS A 135 8.88 0.95 8.19
N ARG A 136 9.68 0.06 8.79
CA ARG A 136 9.16 -1.14 9.46
C ARG A 136 8.28 -0.79 10.66
N VAL A 137 8.69 0.17 11.47
CA VAL A 137 7.90 0.66 12.61
C VAL A 137 6.59 1.31 12.13
N SER A 138 6.64 2.18 11.11
CA SER A 138 5.44 2.81 10.54
C SER A 138 4.43 1.80 9.97
N ILE A 139 4.90 0.71 9.36
CA ILE A 139 4.02 -0.37 8.90
C ILE A 139 3.43 -1.10 10.11
N ALA A 140 4.26 -1.47 11.09
CA ALA A 140 3.84 -2.19 12.27
C ALA A 140 2.82 -1.40 13.11
N SER A 141 3.06 -0.09 13.35
CA SER A 141 2.18 0.75 14.17
C SER A 141 0.77 0.88 13.61
N ILE A 142 0.59 0.74 12.30
CA ILE A 142 -0.74 0.78 11.68
C ILE A 142 -1.37 -0.62 11.62
N LEU A 143 -0.60 -1.62 11.14
CA LEU A 143 -1.14 -2.92 10.81
C LEU A 143 -1.34 -3.84 12.03
N VAL A 144 -0.73 -3.52 13.15
CA VAL A 144 -0.95 -4.21 14.44
C VAL A 144 -2.43 -4.23 14.85
N ALA A 145 -3.23 -3.25 14.40
CA ALA A 145 -4.66 -3.20 14.67
C ALA A 145 -5.50 -4.23 13.91
N ASP A 146 -4.85 -5.10 13.13
CA ASP A 146 -5.42 -6.27 12.45
C ASP A 146 -6.61 -5.97 11.51
N GLN A 147 -6.59 -4.82 10.87
CA GLN A 147 -7.64 -4.41 9.93
C GLN A 147 -7.80 -5.44 8.80
N PRO A 148 -9.04 -5.70 8.32
CA PRO A 148 -9.29 -6.62 7.21
C PRO A 148 -8.85 -6.07 5.84
N ILE A 149 -8.63 -4.77 5.71
CA ILE A 149 -8.14 -4.12 4.49
C ILE A 149 -6.85 -3.36 4.79
N TRP A 150 -5.78 -3.66 4.05
CA TRP A 150 -4.49 -3.00 4.14
C TRP A 150 -4.19 -2.21 2.87
N LEU A 151 -3.85 -0.94 3.04
CA LEU A 151 -3.43 -0.03 1.98
C LEU A 151 -1.97 0.34 2.20
N LEU A 152 -1.09 -0.18 1.35
CA LEU A 152 0.36 -0.01 1.45
C LEU A 152 0.85 0.94 0.35
N ASP A 153 1.25 2.15 0.73
CA ASP A 153 1.75 3.16 -0.21
C ASP A 153 3.27 3.09 -0.29
N GLU A 154 3.81 2.54 -1.38
CA GLU A 154 5.25 2.34 -1.63
C GLU A 154 5.94 1.67 -0.41
N PRO A 155 5.52 0.47 0.01
CA PRO A 155 5.97 -0.12 1.28
C PRO A 155 7.44 -0.53 1.30
N PHE A 156 8.09 -0.67 0.14
CA PHE A 156 9.47 -1.14 0.04
C PHE A 156 10.51 -0.01 -0.01
N THR A 157 10.06 1.24 -0.13
CA THR A 157 10.96 2.40 -0.09
C THR A 157 11.67 2.48 1.26
N TYR A 158 12.96 2.74 1.25
CA TYR A 158 13.89 2.77 2.40
C TYR A 158 14.29 1.40 2.97
N LEU A 159 13.65 0.28 2.57
CA LEU A 159 13.95 -1.03 3.10
C LEU A 159 15.19 -1.64 2.45
N ASP A 160 16.01 -2.28 3.26
CA ASP A 160 17.03 -3.23 2.83
C ASP A 160 16.38 -4.58 2.45
N ARG A 161 17.22 -5.53 2.04
CA ARG A 161 16.76 -6.86 1.61
C ARG A 161 15.95 -7.58 2.70
N ASP A 162 16.42 -7.51 3.94
CA ASP A 162 15.77 -8.20 5.07
C ASP A 162 14.42 -7.56 5.42
N GLY A 163 14.34 -6.23 5.37
CA GLY A 163 13.10 -5.48 5.52
C GLY A 163 12.07 -5.77 4.43
N ILE A 164 12.51 -5.86 3.17
CA ILE A 164 11.65 -6.26 2.04
C ILE A 164 11.11 -7.67 2.27
N GLU A 165 11.98 -8.62 2.65
CA GLU A 165 11.59 -10.01 2.91
C GLU A 165 10.59 -10.11 4.06
N ALA A 166 10.78 -9.34 5.14
CA ALA A 166 9.86 -9.31 6.27
C ALA A 166 8.47 -8.81 5.86
N VAL A 167 8.40 -7.71 5.10
CA VAL A 167 7.11 -7.19 4.58
C VAL A 167 6.44 -8.18 3.63
N MET A 168 7.21 -8.85 2.77
CA MET A 168 6.66 -9.87 1.86
C MET A 168 6.09 -11.07 2.60
N LYS A 169 6.79 -11.60 3.61
CA LYS A 169 6.29 -12.68 4.47
C LYS A 169 5.01 -12.28 5.19
N LEU A 170 4.94 -11.05 5.68
CA LEU A 170 3.74 -10.52 6.31
C LEU A 170 2.57 -10.43 5.33
N VAL A 171 2.79 -9.91 4.13
CA VAL A 171 1.75 -9.84 3.07
C VAL A 171 1.22 -11.23 2.73
N GLU A 172 2.10 -12.23 2.56
CA GLU A 172 1.69 -13.60 2.25
C GLU A 172 0.94 -14.26 3.42
N TYR A 173 1.39 -14.03 4.65
CA TYR A 173 0.69 -14.50 5.85
C TYR A 173 -0.73 -13.93 5.93
N GLU A 174 -0.88 -12.62 5.74
CA GLU A 174 -2.19 -11.95 5.81
C GLU A 174 -3.10 -12.27 4.61
N ARG A 175 -2.50 -12.53 3.43
CA ARG A 175 -3.22 -13.09 2.29
C ARG A 175 -3.87 -14.43 2.64
N SER A 176 -3.14 -15.32 3.34
CA SER A 176 -3.66 -16.61 3.79
C SER A 176 -4.83 -16.48 4.78
N ARG A 177 -4.91 -15.34 5.49
CA ARG A 177 -6.03 -14.96 6.39
C ARG A 177 -7.20 -14.31 5.66
N ASN A 178 -7.17 -14.30 4.31
CA ASN A 178 -8.24 -13.78 3.45
C ASN A 178 -8.47 -12.26 3.58
N LYS A 179 -7.42 -11.50 3.91
CA LYS A 179 -7.46 -10.03 3.90
C LYS A 179 -7.41 -9.46 2.48
N THR A 180 -7.83 -8.23 2.34
CA THR A 180 -7.66 -7.44 1.11
C THR A 180 -6.46 -6.53 1.27
N ILE A 181 -5.42 -6.74 0.47
CA ILE A 181 -4.18 -5.98 0.55
C ILE A 181 -3.98 -5.24 -0.78
N ILE A 182 -4.00 -3.91 -0.75
CA ILE A 182 -3.82 -3.06 -1.92
C ILE A 182 -2.48 -2.34 -1.80
N VAL A 183 -1.55 -2.63 -2.69
CA VAL A 183 -0.18 -2.12 -2.68
C VAL A 183 0.02 -1.17 -3.86
N ALA A 184 0.32 0.09 -3.60
CA ALA A 184 0.69 1.06 -4.63
C ALA A 184 2.20 1.00 -4.88
N LEU A 185 2.60 0.83 -6.15
CA LEU A 185 4.00 0.73 -6.58
C LEU A 185 4.22 1.47 -7.90
N HIS A 186 5.44 1.97 -8.10
CA HIS A 186 5.89 2.48 -9.40
C HIS A 186 6.86 1.53 -10.10
N GLU A 187 7.42 0.56 -9.37
CA GLU A 187 8.36 -0.44 -9.87
C GLU A 187 7.72 -1.81 -10.01
N ILE A 188 7.74 -2.35 -11.24
CA ILE A 188 7.22 -3.68 -11.53
C ILE A 188 8.01 -4.80 -10.85
N PHE A 189 9.28 -4.54 -10.54
CA PHE A 189 10.15 -5.50 -9.87
C PHE A 189 9.55 -5.98 -8.54
N TYR A 190 9.20 -5.06 -7.65
CA TYR A 190 8.59 -5.41 -6.36
C TYR A 190 7.22 -6.07 -6.52
N ALA A 191 6.41 -5.60 -7.50
CA ALA A 191 5.14 -6.23 -7.80
C ALA A 191 5.31 -7.71 -8.21
N SER A 192 6.34 -8.02 -9.00
CA SER A 192 6.64 -9.40 -9.42
C SER A 192 7.05 -10.31 -8.25
N LEU A 193 7.70 -9.76 -7.23
CA LEU A 193 8.08 -10.52 -6.02
C LEU A 193 6.86 -10.89 -5.16
N ILE A 194 5.88 -10.00 -5.06
CA ILE A 194 4.65 -10.23 -4.26
C ILE A 194 3.74 -11.30 -4.90
N LYS A 195 3.79 -11.49 -6.23
CA LYS A 195 2.88 -12.37 -7.00
C LYS A 195 1.41 -12.07 -6.68
N PRO A 196 0.92 -10.87 -6.99
CA PRO A 196 -0.43 -10.46 -6.64
C PRO A 196 -1.50 -11.23 -7.43
N ASP A 197 -2.75 -11.14 -6.98
CA ASP A 197 -3.90 -11.74 -7.68
C ASP A 197 -4.33 -10.89 -8.87
N THR A 198 -4.34 -9.56 -8.69
CA THR A 198 -4.73 -8.63 -9.76
C THR A 198 -3.83 -7.40 -9.83
N PHE A 199 -3.93 -6.70 -10.94
CA PHE A 199 -3.30 -5.40 -11.13
C PHE A 199 -4.32 -4.35 -11.57
N LEU A 200 -4.01 -3.10 -11.27
CA LEU A 200 -4.66 -1.90 -11.78
C LEU A 200 -3.57 -0.91 -12.16
N VAL A 201 -3.59 -0.42 -13.40
CA VAL A 201 -2.62 0.57 -13.89
C VAL A 201 -3.29 1.93 -13.99
N LEU A 202 -2.73 2.90 -13.27
CA LEU A 202 -3.12 4.31 -13.33
C LEU A 202 -2.15 5.11 -14.20
N ASN A 203 -2.72 5.93 -15.09
CA ASN A 203 -1.98 6.95 -15.81
C ASN A 203 -2.80 8.25 -15.89
N GLY A 204 -2.21 9.36 -15.45
CA GLY A 204 -2.87 10.66 -15.44
C GLY A 204 -4.23 10.70 -14.71
N GLY A 205 -4.38 9.91 -13.65
CA GLY A 205 -5.58 9.82 -12.84
C GLY A 205 -6.68 8.90 -13.40
N ARG A 206 -6.43 8.20 -14.50
CA ARG A 206 -7.37 7.24 -15.11
C ARG A 206 -6.87 5.82 -15.01
N VAL A 207 -7.78 4.87 -14.89
CA VAL A 207 -7.48 3.45 -15.08
C VAL A 207 -7.26 3.21 -16.58
N VAL A 208 -6.06 2.77 -16.94
CA VAL A 208 -5.71 2.46 -18.33
C VAL A 208 -5.68 0.95 -18.61
N ALA A 209 -5.51 0.15 -17.56
CA ALA A 209 -5.65 -1.31 -17.63
C ALA A 209 -5.92 -1.86 -16.23
N MET A 210 -6.61 -2.97 -16.16
CA MET A 210 -6.79 -3.79 -14.95
C MET A 210 -7.11 -5.23 -15.36
N GLY A 211 -6.75 -6.19 -14.52
CA GLY A 211 -6.96 -7.61 -14.79
C GLY A 211 -6.26 -8.51 -13.79
N ARG A 212 -6.18 -9.78 -14.09
CA ARG A 212 -5.38 -10.74 -13.32
C ARG A 212 -3.90 -10.45 -13.55
N TRP A 213 -3.08 -10.72 -12.53
CA TRP A 213 -1.65 -10.45 -12.62
C TRP A 213 -0.96 -11.09 -13.84
N ASP A 214 -1.36 -12.31 -14.18
CA ASP A 214 -0.78 -13.07 -15.29
C ASP A 214 -1.11 -12.45 -16.67
N ASP A 215 -2.18 -11.65 -16.76
CA ASP A 215 -2.59 -10.96 -17.99
C ASP A 215 -1.83 -9.65 -18.23
N LEU A 216 -0.99 -9.21 -17.27
CA LEU A 216 -0.23 -7.96 -17.37
C LEU A 216 0.88 -8.08 -18.42
N SER A 217 0.67 -7.44 -19.56
CA SER A 217 1.61 -7.42 -20.68
C SER A 217 2.59 -6.25 -20.61
N ASP A 218 3.77 -6.42 -21.22
CA ASP A 218 4.77 -5.36 -21.36
C ASP A 218 4.24 -4.14 -22.14
N ASP A 219 3.32 -4.37 -23.08
CA ASP A 219 2.64 -3.29 -23.83
C ASP A 219 1.83 -2.36 -22.93
N VAL A 220 1.10 -2.92 -21.96
CA VAL A 220 0.34 -2.16 -20.96
C VAL A 220 1.29 -1.31 -20.12
N LEU A 221 2.40 -1.90 -19.66
CA LEU A 221 3.42 -1.21 -18.88
C LEU A 221 4.04 -0.05 -19.65
N ARG A 222 4.45 -0.27 -20.91
CA ARG A 222 5.04 0.78 -21.77
C ARG A 222 4.06 1.91 -22.04
N LYS A 223 2.80 1.62 -22.37
CA LYS A 223 1.74 2.63 -22.55
C LYS A 223 1.49 3.47 -21.29
N ALA A 224 1.70 2.90 -20.12
CA ALA A 224 1.64 3.62 -18.85
C ALA A 224 2.95 4.36 -18.51
N GLY A 225 3.99 4.22 -19.33
CA GLY A 225 5.32 4.80 -19.12
C GLY A 225 6.08 4.14 -17.99
N LEU A 226 5.79 2.88 -17.72
CA LEU A 226 6.49 2.02 -16.75
C LEU A 226 7.55 1.17 -17.46
N ILE A 227 8.60 0.80 -16.71
CA ILE A 227 9.62 -0.14 -17.19
C ILE A 227 8.95 -1.52 -17.34
N SER A 228 9.14 -2.17 -18.50
CA SER A 228 8.56 -3.49 -18.74
C SER A 228 9.37 -4.62 -18.07
N LYS A 229 8.75 -5.80 -17.94
CA LYS A 229 9.46 -6.99 -17.45
C LYS A 229 10.67 -7.34 -18.34
N GLY A 230 10.51 -7.20 -19.66
CA GLY A 230 11.57 -7.43 -20.64
C GLY A 230 12.73 -6.44 -20.52
N ASP A 231 12.46 -5.16 -20.24
CA ASP A 231 13.48 -4.14 -20.09
C ASP A 231 14.35 -4.39 -18.84
N ILE A 232 13.77 -4.91 -17.75
CA ILE A 232 14.52 -5.32 -16.54
C ILE A 232 15.46 -6.48 -16.88
N CYS A 233 14.99 -7.52 -17.59
CA CYS A 233 15.82 -8.63 -18.01
C CYS A 233 16.95 -8.18 -18.95
N ALA A 234 16.67 -7.30 -19.89
CA ALA A 234 17.67 -6.76 -20.82
C ALA A 234 18.78 -5.97 -20.10
N SER A 235 18.42 -5.13 -19.13
CA SER A 235 19.38 -4.36 -18.35
C SER A 235 20.29 -5.24 -17.47
N LEU A 236 19.75 -6.33 -16.90
CA LEU A 236 20.51 -7.28 -16.12
C LEU A 236 21.44 -8.15 -16.99
N CYS A 237 21.04 -8.44 -18.24
CA CYS A 237 21.87 -9.18 -19.17
C CYS A 237 22.99 -8.33 -19.78
N SER A 238 22.74 -7.05 -20.05
CA SER A 238 23.75 -6.12 -20.58
C SER A 238 24.85 -5.76 -19.58
N SER A 239 24.56 -5.83 -18.27
CA SER A 239 25.55 -5.62 -17.21
C SER A 239 26.49 -6.84 -16.97
N ARG A 240 26.25 -7.96 -17.64
CA ARG A 240 27.10 -9.16 -17.56
C ARG A 240 28.20 -9.27 -18.64
N ASN A 241 28.38 -8.23 -19.44
CA ASN A 241 29.49 -8.15 -20.36
C ASN A 241 30.50 -7.07 -19.93
N PRO A 242 31.42 -7.34 -18.97
CA PRO A 242 32.63 -6.54 -18.85
C PRO A 242 33.57 -7.08 -19.92
N GLY A 243 33.48 -6.56 -21.12
CA GLY A 243 34.49 -6.74 -22.14
C GLY A 243 35.78 -6.09 -21.67
N LEU A 244 36.82 -6.94 -21.44
CA LEU A 244 38.24 -6.68 -21.47
C LEU A 244 38.79 -5.65 -20.50
#